data_2a4d0b4c309b88c61399dd925c99666c
#
_entry.id   2a4d0b4c309b88c61399dd925c99666c
#
_cell.length_a   1.000
_cell.length_b   1.000
_cell.length_c   1.000
_cell.angle_alpha   90.00
_cell.angle_beta   90.00
_cell.angle_gamma   90.00
#
_symmetry.space_group_name_H-M   'P 1'
#
loop_
_entity.id
_entity.type
_entity.pdbx_description
1 polymer ?
#
loop_
_entity_poly.entity_id
_entity_poly.type
_entity_poly.pdbx_seq_one_letter_code
_entity_poly.pdbx_strand_id
1 'polypeptide(L)'
;MTADRGRYYLDIEKVRAFLPHRAPFLLVDRILEIHPQGDLSKFDLTNGSAMVGTKVVGIKNFTYNEPFIPGHFPNYSIVPGVIQVETMAQVASFALYPHFEGRPELSRGFQCILVGVDGVRFRKPVIPGDTLRVQAELTKARGKIWGFHVEGFVEGQRVVEADVLANLTMNGE
;
A
#
# COMPACT_ATOMS: atom_id res chain seq x y z
N MET A 1 16.84 20.97 10.28
CA MET A 1 15.61 21.50 9.64
C MET A 1 14.75 20.31 9.30
N THR A 2 13.69 20.03 10.09
CA THR A 2 12.69 19.03 9.74
C THR A 2 11.87 19.63 8.60
N ALA A 3 11.97 19.03 7.39
CA ALA A 3 11.07 19.37 6.30
C ALA A 3 9.63 19.27 6.83
N ASP A 4 8.77 20.18 6.40
CA ASP A 4 7.33 20.13 6.69
C ASP A 4 6.81 18.80 6.12
N ARG A 5 6.69 17.82 7.01
CA ARG A 5 6.18 16.50 6.69
C ARG A 5 4.67 16.62 6.78
N GLY A 6 4.00 16.66 5.64
CA GLY A 6 2.55 16.79 5.56
C GLY A 6 1.79 15.94 6.58
N ARG A 7 0.53 16.27 6.86
CA ARG A 7 -0.31 15.65 7.92
C ARG A 7 -0.28 14.11 7.93
N TYR A 8 -0.15 13.49 6.77
CA TYR A 8 -0.16 12.01 6.62
C TYR A 8 1.22 11.42 6.32
N TYR A 9 2.28 12.02 6.86
CA TYR A 9 3.58 11.35 6.90
C TYR A 9 3.62 10.33 8.02
N LEU A 10 3.66 9.02 7.67
CA LEU A 10 3.60 7.92 8.63
C LEU A 10 4.94 7.19 8.64
N ASP A 11 5.60 7.18 9.78
CA ASP A 11 6.77 6.36 10.03
C ASP A 11 6.41 4.89 10.26
N ILE A 12 7.41 4.05 10.48
CA ILE A 12 7.23 2.61 10.65
C ILE A 12 6.32 2.26 11.83
N GLU A 13 6.31 3.04 12.91
CA GLU A 13 5.46 2.74 14.08
C GLU A 13 3.98 2.96 13.76
N LYS A 14 3.65 4.02 13.02
CA LYS A 14 2.29 4.27 12.54
C LYS A 14 1.88 3.26 11.47
N VAL A 15 2.80 2.88 10.57
CA VAL A 15 2.56 1.82 9.58
C VAL A 15 2.22 0.50 10.27
N ARG A 16 3.00 0.09 11.27
CA ARG A 16 2.76 -1.13 12.07
C ARG A 16 1.48 -1.08 12.89
N ALA A 17 1.08 0.11 13.32
CA ALA A 17 -0.17 0.29 14.07
C ALA A 17 -1.41 0.12 13.18
N PHE A 18 -1.30 0.44 11.90
CA PHE A 18 -2.40 0.33 10.93
C PHE A 18 -2.45 -1.04 10.24
N LEU A 19 -1.32 -1.50 9.68
CA LEU A 19 -1.25 -2.78 8.99
C LEU A 19 -1.16 -3.95 9.98
N PRO A 20 -1.93 -5.05 9.77
CA PRO A 20 -1.80 -6.26 10.59
C PRO A 20 -0.53 -7.04 10.29
N HIS A 21 0.11 -6.80 9.16
CA HIS A 21 1.30 -7.51 8.70
C HIS A 21 2.48 -7.35 9.69
N ARG A 22 3.32 -8.38 9.78
CA ARG A 22 4.57 -8.38 10.56
C ARG A 22 5.68 -9.01 9.71
N ALA A 23 6.93 -8.87 10.18
CA ALA A 23 8.07 -9.51 9.51
C ALA A 23 7.82 -11.02 9.32
N PRO A 24 8.16 -11.58 8.15
CA PRO A 24 8.84 -10.95 7.02
C PRO A 24 7.90 -10.27 6.01
N PHE A 25 6.60 -10.16 6.27
CA PHE A 25 5.58 -9.76 5.30
C PHE A 25 5.06 -8.31 5.48
N LEU A 26 5.62 -7.54 6.40
CA LEU A 26 5.41 -6.09 6.47
C LEU A 26 6.37 -5.44 5.49
N LEU A 27 5.85 -5.00 4.33
CA LEU A 27 6.66 -4.52 3.21
C LEU A 27 6.67 -3.00 3.05
N VAL A 28 5.86 -2.27 3.83
CA VAL A 28 5.82 -0.81 3.77
C VAL A 28 6.75 -0.24 4.84
N ASP A 29 7.76 0.54 4.42
CA ASP A 29 8.66 1.21 5.37
C ASP A 29 8.08 2.55 5.83
N ARG A 30 7.33 3.23 4.93
CA ARG A 30 6.83 4.58 5.21
C ARG A 30 5.70 4.96 4.26
N ILE A 31 4.73 5.72 4.75
CA ILE A 31 3.82 6.50 3.91
C ILE A 31 4.33 7.94 3.88
N LEU A 32 4.48 8.48 2.68
CA LEU A 32 4.97 9.84 2.47
C LEU A 32 3.83 10.85 2.44
N GLU A 33 2.74 10.49 1.77
CA GLU A 33 1.61 11.36 1.51
C GLU A 33 0.31 10.56 1.39
N ILE A 34 -0.79 11.14 1.86
CA ILE A 34 -2.15 10.70 1.52
C ILE A 34 -2.96 11.95 1.16
N HIS A 35 -3.62 11.91 0.01
CA HIS A 35 -4.53 12.94 -0.48
C HIS A 35 -5.96 12.39 -0.43
N PRO A 36 -6.65 12.48 0.71
CA PRO A 36 -7.97 11.88 0.87
C PRO A 36 -9.03 12.61 0.07
N GLN A 37 -10.06 11.87 -0.32
CA GLN A 37 -11.30 12.39 -0.87
C GLN A 37 -12.45 12.04 0.08
N GLY A 38 -13.55 12.78 -0.05
CA GLY A 38 -14.75 12.57 0.74
C GLY A 38 -14.75 13.23 2.12
N ASP A 39 -15.82 13.01 2.87
CA ASP A 39 -15.99 13.54 4.23
C ASP A 39 -15.35 12.60 5.25
N LEU A 40 -14.21 13.01 5.80
CA LEU A 40 -13.44 12.21 6.76
C LEU A 40 -14.17 11.97 8.09
N SER A 41 -15.24 12.73 8.38
CA SER A 41 -16.04 12.52 9.59
C SER A 41 -17.02 11.34 9.45
N LYS A 42 -17.31 10.93 8.20
CA LYS A 42 -18.26 9.87 7.87
C LYS A 42 -17.52 8.71 7.21
N PHE A 43 -17.35 7.65 7.94
CA PHE A 43 -16.82 6.40 7.41
C PHE A 43 -17.95 5.37 7.28
N ASP A 44 -18.20 4.94 6.05
CA ASP A 44 -19.14 3.87 5.74
C ASP A 44 -18.50 2.97 4.68
N LEU A 45 -18.18 1.74 5.07
CA LEU A 45 -17.65 0.72 4.15
C LEU A 45 -18.61 0.43 3.00
N THR A 46 -19.91 0.57 3.23
CA THR A 46 -20.93 0.29 2.21
C THR A 46 -21.03 1.38 1.16
N ASN A 47 -20.54 2.59 1.46
CA ASN A 47 -20.61 3.76 0.58
C ASN A 47 -19.25 4.47 0.44
N GLY A 48 -18.21 3.72 0.10
CA GLY A 48 -16.87 4.25 -0.15
C GLY A 48 -16.75 5.09 -1.44
N SER A 49 -17.82 5.27 -2.21
CA SER A 49 -17.77 5.96 -3.51
C SER A 49 -17.29 7.41 -3.40
N ALA A 50 -17.58 8.11 -2.31
CA ALA A 50 -17.09 9.46 -2.05
C ALA A 50 -15.56 9.54 -1.87
N MET A 51 -14.91 8.43 -1.54
CA MET A 51 -13.46 8.34 -1.34
C MET A 51 -12.70 8.04 -2.64
N VAL A 52 -13.40 7.72 -3.74
CA VAL A 52 -12.77 7.48 -5.05
C VAL A 52 -11.95 8.71 -5.46
N GLY A 53 -10.72 8.47 -5.97
CA GLY A 53 -9.74 9.51 -6.23
C GLY A 53 -8.78 9.78 -5.06
N THR A 54 -8.96 9.13 -3.89
CA THR A 54 -7.95 9.17 -2.82
C THR A 54 -6.63 8.61 -3.32
N LYS A 55 -5.54 9.35 -3.10
CA LYS A 55 -4.19 8.96 -3.52
C LYS A 55 -3.29 8.73 -2.32
N VAL A 56 -2.42 7.74 -2.44
CA VAL A 56 -1.43 7.37 -1.43
C VAL A 56 -0.06 7.25 -2.08
N VAL A 57 0.96 7.76 -1.40
CA VAL A 57 2.36 7.56 -1.78
C VAL A 57 3.09 6.92 -0.62
N GLY A 58 3.70 5.77 -0.87
CA GLY A 58 4.52 5.05 0.11
C GLY A 58 5.84 4.58 -0.47
N ILE A 59 6.72 4.08 0.38
CA ILE A 59 8.01 3.52 -0.04
C ILE A 59 8.30 2.19 0.64
N LYS A 60 9.06 1.35 -0.10
CA LYS A 60 9.78 0.18 0.38
C LYS A 60 11.24 0.29 -0.07
N ASN A 61 12.16 0.19 0.88
CA ASN A 61 13.59 0.07 0.59
C ASN A 61 13.95 -1.41 0.53
N PHE A 62 14.37 -1.90 -0.62
CA PHE A 62 14.81 -3.27 -0.75
C PHE A 62 16.28 -3.40 -0.42
N THR A 63 16.61 -4.26 0.54
CA THR A 63 17.99 -4.55 0.91
C THR A 63 18.36 -6.00 0.54
N TYR A 64 19.65 -6.31 0.49
CA TYR A 64 20.11 -7.68 0.28
C TYR A 64 19.71 -8.63 1.42
N ASN A 65 19.39 -8.08 2.60
CA ASN A 65 18.99 -8.85 3.79
C ASN A 65 17.51 -9.30 3.76
N GLU A 66 16.76 -8.98 2.72
CA GLU A 66 15.39 -9.49 2.57
C GLU A 66 15.40 -11.01 2.41
N PRO A 67 14.55 -11.77 3.13
CA PRO A 67 14.64 -13.22 3.21
C PRO A 67 14.41 -13.94 1.88
N PHE A 68 13.79 -13.29 0.91
CA PHE A 68 13.53 -13.85 -0.42
C PHE A 68 14.67 -13.62 -1.43
N ILE A 69 15.57 -12.66 -1.19
CA ILE A 69 16.62 -12.28 -2.16
C ILE A 69 17.62 -13.43 -2.41
N PRO A 70 18.14 -14.15 -1.38
CA PRO A 70 19.10 -15.24 -1.62
C PRO A 70 18.58 -16.33 -2.54
N GLY A 71 17.27 -16.53 -2.59
CA GLY A 71 16.61 -17.53 -3.46
C GLY A 71 16.18 -17.00 -4.83
N HIS A 72 16.20 -15.66 -5.04
CA HIS A 72 15.62 -15.07 -6.26
C HIS A 72 16.55 -14.05 -6.94
N PHE A 73 17.64 -14.43 -7.55
CA PHE A 73 18.23 -15.76 -7.74
C PHE A 73 19.64 -15.77 -7.16
N PRO A 74 20.27 -16.92 -6.85
CA PRO A 74 21.56 -16.98 -6.16
C PRO A 74 22.68 -16.16 -6.82
N ASN A 75 22.69 -16.08 -8.15
CA ASN A 75 23.73 -15.37 -8.92
C ASN A 75 23.19 -14.11 -9.62
N TYR A 76 21.93 -13.76 -9.40
CA TYR A 76 21.29 -12.57 -10.00
C TYR A 76 20.14 -12.09 -9.10
N SER A 77 20.47 -11.26 -8.15
CA SER A 77 19.52 -10.79 -7.12
C SER A 77 18.54 -9.78 -7.69
N ILE A 78 17.29 -10.17 -7.83
CA ILE A 78 16.18 -9.29 -8.18
C ILE A 78 15.03 -9.48 -7.19
N VAL A 79 14.26 -8.42 -6.97
CA VAL A 79 13.07 -8.48 -6.13
C VAL A 79 11.97 -9.25 -6.86
N PRO A 80 11.39 -10.31 -6.24
CA PRO A 80 10.28 -11.04 -6.85
C PRO A 80 9.11 -10.10 -7.21
N GLY A 81 8.55 -10.29 -8.41
CA GLY A 81 7.42 -9.46 -8.87
C GLY A 81 6.22 -9.54 -7.94
N VAL A 82 5.95 -10.71 -7.37
CA VAL A 82 4.85 -10.91 -6.40
C VAL A 82 5.05 -10.10 -5.12
N ILE A 83 6.28 -9.88 -4.68
CA ILE A 83 6.61 -9.02 -3.53
C ILE A 83 6.37 -7.55 -3.87
N GLN A 84 6.65 -7.14 -5.11
CA GLN A 84 6.34 -5.78 -5.55
C GLN A 84 4.82 -5.54 -5.57
N VAL A 85 4.02 -6.50 -6.07
CA VAL A 85 2.55 -6.42 -6.08
C VAL A 85 2.00 -6.35 -4.65
N GLU A 86 2.47 -7.20 -3.75
CA GLU A 86 2.07 -7.16 -2.34
C GLU A 86 2.44 -5.82 -1.68
N THR A 87 3.65 -5.30 -1.93
CA THR A 87 4.05 -3.97 -1.44
C THR A 87 3.08 -2.89 -1.89
N MET A 88 2.70 -2.91 -3.18
CA MET A 88 1.76 -1.94 -3.74
C MET A 88 0.36 -2.09 -3.14
N ALA A 89 -0.12 -3.31 -2.91
CA ALA A 89 -1.42 -3.56 -2.26
C ALA A 89 -1.44 -3.06 -0.80
N GLN A 90 -0.36 -3.28 -0.06
CA GLN A 90 -0.21 -2.76 1.31
C GLN A 90 -0.22 -1.23 1.33
N VAL A 91 0.50 -0.55 0.42
CA VAL A 91 0.47 0.91 0.31
C VAL A 91 -0.94 1.40 -0.04
N ALA A 92 -1.63 0.74 -0.97
CA ALA A 92 -2.99 1.11 -1.40
C ALA A 92 -4.00 1.10 -0.24
N SER A 93 -3.86 0.17 0.72
CA SER A 93 -4.76 0.08 1.88
C SER A 93 -4.75 1.33 2.76
N PHE A 94 -3.68 2.14 2.71
CA PHE A 94 -3.59 3.41 3.45
C PHE A 94 -4.53 4.50 2.92
N ALA A 95 -5.22 4.29 1.81
CA ALA A 95 -6.31 5.18 1.39
C ALA A 95 -7.40 5.30 2.47
N LEU A 96 -7.52 4.30 3.34
CA LEU A 96 -8.48 4.27 4.45
C LEU A 96 -7.95 4.93 5.73
N TYR A 97 -6.64 5.10 5.86
CA TYR A 97 -6.02 5.61 7.08
C TYR A 97 -6.63 6.94 7.59
N PRO A 98 -6.91 7.96 6.73
CA PRO A 98 -7.49 9.21 7.18
C PRO A 98 -8.84 9.06 7.88
N HIS A 99 -9.62 8.04 7.51
CA HIS A 99 -10.92 7.75 8.14
C HIS A 99 -10.81 7.02 9.47
N PHE A 100 -9.66 6.36 9.71
CA PHE A 100 -9.39 5.59 10.92
C PHE A 100 -8.53 6.36 11.92
N GLU A 101 -7.94 7.49 11.51
CA GLU A 101 -7.11 8.32 12.38
C GLU A 101 -7.91 8.77 13.61
N GLY A 102 -7.40 8.46 14.80
CA GLY A 102 -8.08 8.72 16.07
C GLY A 102 -9.22 7.75 16.43
N ARG A 103 -9.41 6.68 15.63
CA ARG A 103 -10.44 5.64 15.83
C ARG A 103 -9.79 4.26 15.88
N PRO A 104 -9.05 3.94 16.97
CA PRO A 104 -8.29 2.68 17.04
C PRO A 104 -9.18 1.43 17.00
N GLU A 105 -10.45 1.53 17.37
CA GLU A 105 -11.43 0.45 17.24
C GLU A 105 -11.67 0.06 15.79
N LEU A 106 -11.68 1.01 14.86
CA LEU A 106 -11.84 0.73 13.43
C LEU A 106 -10.60 0.02 12.85
N SER A 107 -9.41 0.50 13.18
CA SER A 107 -8.17 -0.09 12.67
C SER A 107 -7.92 -1.51 13.18
N ARG A 108 -8.35 -1.84 14.40
CA ARG A 108 -8.21 -3.19 14.97
C ARG A 108 -9.16 -4.21 14.35
N GLY A 109 -10.32 -3.77 13.89
CA GLY A 109 -11.33 -4.64 13.28
C GLY A 109 -11.24 -4.73 11.76
N PHE A 110 -10.37 -3.95 11.15
CA PHE A 110 -10.28 -3.85 9.69
C PHE A 110 -9.47 -5.00 9.08
N GLN A 111 -10.03 -5.61 8.05
CA GLN A 111 -9.34 -6.57 7.20
C GLN A 111 -9.44 -6.13 5.73
N CYS A 112 -8.32 -6.18 5.04
CA CYS A 112 -8.21 -5.92 3.61
C CYS A 112 -7.61 -7.16 2.95
N ILE A 113 -8.45 -7.93 2.26
CA ILE A 113 -8.05 -9.20 1.65
C ILE A 113 -7.98 -9.00 0.14
N LEU A 114 -6.81 -9.27 -0.44
CA LEU A 114 -6.62 -9.24 -1.88
C LEU A 114 -7.49 -10.31 -2.55
N VAL A 115 -8.34 -9.91 -3.50
CA VAL A 115 -9.25 -10.83 -4.21
C VAL A 115 -9.01 -10.87 -5.71
N GLY A 116 -8.23 -9.94 -6.24
CA GLY A 116 -7.86 -9.94 -7.65
C GLY A 116 -6.71 -8.98 -7.95
N VAL A 117 -5.93 -9.33 -8.96
CA VAL A 117 -4.88 -8.47 -9.50
C VAL A 117 -4.92 -8.59 -11.02
N ASP A 118 -5.15 -7.48 -11.70
CA ASP A 118 -5.24 -7.43 -13.14
C ASP A 118 -4.17 -6.50 -13.73
N GLY A 119 -3.91 -6.63 -15.03
CA GLY A 119 -3.06 -5.71 -15.77
C GLY A 119 -1.62 -5.60 -15.29
N VAL A 120 -1.11 -6.56 -14.52
CA VAL A 120 0.26 -6.53 -13.97
C VAL A 120 1.28 -6.43 -15.10
N ARG A 121 2.18 -5.47 -15.01
CA ARG A 121 3.30 -5.29 -15.93
C ARG A 121 4.57 -4.96 -15.16
N PHE A 122 5.58 -5.82 -15.26
CA PHE A 122 6.94 -5.56 -14.80
C PHE A 122 7.75 -5.02 -15.96
N ARG A 123 8.18 -3.77 -15.88
CA ARG A 123 8.85 -3.07 -16.97
C ARG A 123 10.37 -3.10 -16.84
N LYS A 124 10.85 -3.14 -15.61
CA LYS A 124 12.27 -3.21 -15.26
C LYS A 124 12.44 -4.04 -13.99
N PRO A 125 13.57 -4.76 -13.84
CA PRO A 125 13.89 -5.41 -12.57
C PRO A 125 14.11 -4.35 -11.48
N VAL A 126 13.65 -4.67 -10.27
CA VAL A 126 13.98 -3.98 -9.03
C VAL A 126 15.04 -4.83 -8.33
N ILE A 127 16.11 -4.21 -7.85
CA ILE A 127 17.26 -4.91 -7.27
C ILE A 127 17.51 -4.45 -5.83
N PRO A 128 18.27 -5.21 -5.01
CA PRO A 128 18.73 -4.74 -3.72
C PRO A 128 19.51 -3.42 -3.83
N GLY A 129 19.16 -2.46 -2.98
CA GLY A 129 19.63 -1.08 -3.04
C GLY A 129 18.59 -0.09 -3.56
N ASP A 130 17.57 -0.58 -4.29
CA ASP A 130 16.51 0.27 -4.80
C ASP A 130 15.50 0.65 -3.71
N THR A 131 14.97 1.87 -3.85
CA THR A 131 13.76 2.32 -3.15
C THR A 131 12.58 2.28 -4.14
N LEU A 132 11.64 1.38 -3.91
CA LEU A 132 10.39 1.34 -4.65
C LEU A 132 9.44 2.40 -4.08
N ARG A 133 9.21 3.48 -4.84
CA ARG A 133 8.18 4.49 -4.56
C ARG A 133 6.87 4.03 -5.19
N VAL A 134 5.87 3.79 -4.37
CA VAL A 134 4.55 3.35 -4.82
C VAL A 134 3.59 4.53 -4.83
N GLN A 135 2.83 4.65 -5.90
CA GLN A 135 1.67 5.52 -6.00
C GLN A 135 0.43 4.64 -6.17
N ALA A 136 -0.59 4.88 -5.36
CA ALA A 136 -1.85 4.16 -5.41
C ALA A 136 -3.00 5.17 -5.49
N GLU A 137 -4.00 4.87 -6.30
CA GLU A 137 -5.24 5.65 -6.41
C GLU A 137 -6.43 4.73 -6.24
N LEU A 138 -7.35 5.09 -5.34
CA LEU A 138 -8.62 4.40 -5.20
C LEU A 138 -9.52 4.74 -6.41
N THR A 139 -9.77 3.75 -7.26
CA THR A 139 -10.53 3.92 -8.53
C THR A 139 -11.97 3.45 -8.42
N LYS A 140 -12.27 2.58 -7.45
CA LYS A 140 -13.60 1.99 -7.27
C LYS A 140 -13.83 1.62 -5.81
N ALA A 141 -15.03 1.91 -5.31
CA ALA A 141 -15.50 1.44 -4.02
C ALA A 141 -17.00 1.12 -4.11
N ARG A 142 -17.35 -0.17 -4.05
CA ARG A 142 -18.72 -0.65 -4.14
C ARG A 142 -18.96 -1.78 -3.14
N GLY A 143 -19.73 -1.50 -2.10
CA GLY A 143 -19.89 -2.42 -0.99
C GLY A 143 -18.52 -2.79 -0.41
N LYS A 144 -18.29 -4.08 -0.19
CA LYS A 144 -17.01 -4.58 0.34
C LYS A 144 -15.89 -4.67 -0.72
N ILE A 145 -16.15 -4.42 -2.00
CA ILE A 145 -15.16 -4.53 -3.08
C ILE A 145 -14.61 -3.16 -3.46
N TRP A 146 -13.30 -3.02 -3.29
CA TRP A 146 -12.55 -1.80 -3.53
C TRP A 146 -11.44 -2.05 -4.54
N GLY A 147 -11.29 -1.15 -5.51
CA GLY A 147 -10.33 -1.25 -6.59
C GLY A 147 -9.33 -0.10 -6.55
N PHE A 148 -8.07 -0.43 -6.79
CA PHE A 148 -6.97 0.53 -6.79
C PHE A 148 -6.14 0.36 -8.06
N HIS A 149 -5.78 1.49 -8.67
CA HIS A 149 -4.69 1.52 -9.64
C HIS A 149 -3.39 1.79 -8.90
N VAL A 150 -2.36 0.99 -9.16
CA VAL A 150 -1.09 1.07 -8.43
C VAL A 150 0.09 1.08 -9.38
N GLU A 151 1.06 1.94 -9.12
CA GLU A 151 2.27 2.08 -9.89
C GLU A 151 3.49 2.14 -8.96
N GLY A 152 4.56 1.46 -9.35
CA GLY A 152 5.85 1.48 -8.65
C GLY A 152 6.93 2.14 -9.48
N PHE A 153 7.75 2.97 -8.84
CA PHE A 153 8.82 3.75 -9.46
C PHE A 153 10.14 3.54 -8.72
N VAL A 154 11.23 3.42 -9.46
CA VAL A 154 12.61 3.49 -8.98
C VAL A 154 13.30 4.62 -9.72
N GLU A 155 13.94 5.56 -9.00
CA GLU A 155 14.60 6.74 -9.56
C GLU A 155 13.73 7.52 -10.58
N GLY A 156 12.43 7.63 -10.28
CA GLY A 156 11.45 8.32 -11.13
C GLY A 156 11.00 7.55 -12.37
N GLN A 157 11.54 6.35 -12.62
CA GLN A 157 11.12 5.49 -13.75
C GLN A 157 10.10 4.48 -13.27
N ARG A 158 8.98 4.34 -13.97
CA ARG A 158 7.97 3.32 -13.68
C ARG A 158 8.53 1.93 -13.98
N VAL A 159 8.57 1.08 -12.94
CA VAL A 159 9.10 -0.28 -13.01
C VAL A 159 8.02 -1.35 -12.94
N VAL A 160 6.89 -1.04 -12.31
CA VAL A 160 5.75 -1.96 -12.18
C VAL A 160 4.43 -1.19 -12.14
N GLU A 161 3.35 -1.82 -12.60
CA GLU A 161 1.97 -1.32 -12.49
C GLU A 161 1.00 -2.49 -12.37
N ALA A 162 -0.16 -2.25 -11.76
CA ALA A 162 -1.25 -3.22 -11.64
C ALA A 162 -2.57 -2.52 -11.28
N ASP A 163 -3.68 -3.23 -11.51
CA ASP A 163 -4.98 -2.94 -10.91
C ASP A 163 -5.27 -3.98 -9.83
N VAL A 164 -5.56 -3.53 -8.62
CA VAL A 164 -5.73 -4.37 -7.43
C VAL A 164 -7.17 -4.30 -6.97
N LEU A 165 -7.78 -5.45 -6.71
CA LEU A 165 -9.10 -5.56 -6.07
C LEU A 165 -8.95 -6.15 -4.68
N ALA A 166 -9.56 -5.51 -3.70
CA ALA A 166 -9.58 -5.94 -2.32
C ALA A 166 -11.01 -6.08 -1.79
N ASN A 167 -11.22 -7.06 -0.93
CA ASN A 167 -12.43 -7.17 -0.12
C ASN A 167 -12.12 -6.57 1.26
N LEU A 168 -12.90 -5.55 1.64
CA LEU A 168 -12.78 -4.87 2.92
C LEU A 168 -13.89 -5.34 3.85
N THR A 169 -13.51 -5.78 5.05
CA THR A 169 -14.45 -6.21 6.09
C THR A 169 -14.04 -5.65 7.44
N MET A 170 -15.02 -5.47 8.33
CA MET A 170 -14.80 -5.21 9.74
C MET A 170 -15.04 -6.51 10.53
N ASN A 171 -14.22 -6.79 11.56
CA ASN A 171 -14.42 -7.96 12.43
C ASN A 171 -15.83 -7.90 13.05
N GLY A 172 -16.62 -8.94 12.82
CA GLY A 172 -17.97 -9.06 13.35
C GLY A 172 -19.08 -8.98 12.30
N GLU A 173 -18.73 -8.82 11.00
CA GLU A 173 -19.67 -8.86 9.88
C GLU A 173 -19.52 -10.12 8.99
#